data_52df25b1d53702a48515209ae336ba5b
#
_entry.id   52df25b1d53702a48515209ae336ba5b
#
_cell.length_a   1.000
_cell.length_b   1.000
_cell.length_c   1.000
_cell.angle_alpha   90.00
_cell.angle_beta   90.00
_cell.angle_gamma   90.00
#
_symmetry.space_group_name_H-M   'P 1'
#
loop_
_entity.id
_entity.type
_entity.pdbx_description
1 polymer ?
#
loop_
_entity_poly.entity_id
_entity_poly.type
_entity_poly.pdbx_seq_one_letter_code
_entity_poly.pdbx_strand_id
1 'polypeptide(L)'
;MRELNGMDETSSHNLGVGASTRQTCVLVVEDDPALQRMILNYFTENNIRTLVASGRQEMTRHFDAAEVNLVILDLRLGQEDGLDLLREVRSNSDVPVIIITGHRRDEIDRVIGLELGADDYLTKPFNLRELLARVRAVLRRFDVGRATPPREPERGRFRFSGWTLDGKARRLTDPEDKAVALTKGEYALLLAFLEAPQRPLSREHLLQATRVHEDVFDRSIDVQILRLRRKLERDPSAPSVIQTERGIGYVFAVPVERV
;
A
#
# COMPACT_ATOMS: atom_id res chain seq x y z
N MET A 1 47.35 19.54 60.64
CA MET A 1 46.64 20.81 60.46
C MET A 1 45.89 20.72 59.15
N ARG A 2 44.59 20.68 59.29
CA ARG A 2 43.49 21.11 58.41
C ARG A 2 43.46 20.42 57.03
N GLU A 3 42.49 19.58 56.87
CA GLU A 3 41.05 19.80 56.55
C GLU A 3 40.86 20.02 55.04
N LEU A 4 40.11 19.25 54.47
CA LEU A 4 38.71 19.13 54.24
C LEU A 4 38.34 19.25 52.75
N ASN A 5 37.43 18.45 52.44
CA ASN A 5 36.34 18.62 51.50
C ASN A 5 36.67 18.32 50.03
N GLY A 6 35.95 17.55 49.38
CA GLY A 6 34.53 17.13 49.57
C GLY A 6 33.79 17.25 48.29
N MET A 7 32.77 16.49 48.20
CA MET A 7 31.65 16.62 47.24
C MET A 7 31.94 16.18 45.82
N ASP A 8 31.52 15.05 45.47
CA ASP A 8 30.12 14.72 45.10
C ASP A 8 29.72 15.34 43.76
N GLU A 9 29.80 14.52 42.74
CA GLU A 9 29.03 14.81 41.54
C GLU A 9 28.35 13.55 41.01
N THR A 10 27.08 13.60 41.19
CA THR A 10 26.03 12.72 40.74
C THR A 10 26.12 12.41 39.24
N SER A 11 26.32 11.14 38.98
CA SER A 11 26.10 10.56 37.65
C SER A 11 24.65 10.70 37.24
N SER A 12 24.36 11.61 36.37
CA SER A 12 23.09 11.65 35.64
C SER A 12 23.04 10.50 34.65
N HIS A 13 22.39 9.43 35.04
CA HIS A 13 21.98 8.38 34.12
C HIS A 13 20.93 8.96 33.15
N ASN A 14 21.40 9.31 31.99
CA ASN A 14 20.51 9.59 30.85
C ASN A 14 20.00 8.25 30.32
N LEU A 15 18.87 7.81 30.86
CA LEU A 15 18.09 6.70 30.30
C LEU A 15 17.54 7.17 28.96
N GLY A 16 18.32 6.94 27.91
CA GLY A 16 17.82 7.02 26.56
C GLY A 16 16.66 6.05 26.40
N VAL A 17 15.45 6.60 26.31
CA VAL A 17 14.26 5.86 25.93
C VAL A 17 14.52 5.29 24.54
N GLY A 18 14.88 4.02 24.50
CA GLY A 18 15.04 3.28 23.27
C GLY A 18 13.70 3.26 22.54
N ALA A 19 13.61 4.00 21.44
CA ALA A 19 12.56 3.80 20.47
C ALA A 19 12.63 2.33 20.04
N SER A 20 11.69 1.52 20.49
CA SER A 20 11.52 0.14 20.03
C SER A 20 11.24 0.21 18.52
N THR A 21 12.27 0.04 17.72
CA THR A 21 12.12 -0.13 16.28
C THR A 21 11.35 -1.43 16.07
N ARG A 22 10.04 -1.33 15.87
CA ARG A 22 9.20 -2.48 15.51
C ARG A 22 9.82 -3.12 14.28
N GLN A 23 10.30 -4.34 14.44
CA GLN A 23 10.90 -5.08 13.35
C GLN A 23 9.83 -5.38 12.29
N THR A 24 10.10 -4.98 11.05
CA THR A 24 9.23 -5.25 9.91
C THR A 24 8.94 -6.74 9.78
N CYS A 25 7.67 -7.12 9.74
CA CYS A 25 7.20 -8.49 9.60
C CYS A 25 6.57 -8.72 8.24
N VAL A 26 7.14 -9.62 7.44
CA VAL A 26 6.63 -10.02 6.12
C VAL A 26 6.07 -11.44 6.21
N LEU A 27 4.85 -11.64 5.74
CA LEU A 27 4.23 -12.95 5.60
C LEU A 27 4.37 -13.44 4.15
N VAL A 28 4.95 -14.62 3.97
CA VAL A 28 5.10 -15.29 2.67
C VAL A 28 4.11 -16.43 2.60
N VAL A 29 3.18 -16.35 1.66
CA VAL A 29 2.19 -17.40 1.38
C VAL A 29 2.60 -18.08 0.07
N GLU A 30 3.13 -19.28 0.17
CA GLU A 30 3.77 -20.05 -0.90
C GLU A 30 3.70 -21.52 -0.54
N ASP A 31 3.37 -22.42 -1.46
CA ASP A 31 3.25 -23.86 -1.19
C ASP A 31 4.55 -24.64 -1.42
N ASP A 32 5.53 -24.06 -2.16
CA ASP A 32 6.87 -24.67 -2.33
C ASP A 32 7.76 -24.43 -1.10
N PRO A 33 8.07 -25.50 -0.31
CA PRO A 33 8.91 -25.36 0.89
C PRO A 33 10.34 -24.94 0.59
N ALA A 34 10.86 -25.18 -0.62
CA ALA A 34 12.21 -24.79 -1.00
C ALA A 34 12.26 -23.26 -1.22
N LEU A 35 11.27 -22.71 -1.92
CA LEU A 35 11.16 -21.28 -2.13
C LEU A 35 10.86 -20.53 -0.83
N GLN A 36 9.99 -21.06 0.04
CA GLN A 36 9.76 -20.52 1.38
C GLN A 36 11.08 -20.37 2.16
N ARG A 37 11.88 -21.44 2.22
CA ARG A 37 13.18 -21.43 2.93
C ARG A 37 14.16 -20.44 2.32
N MET A 38 14.22 -20.35 1.00
CA MET A 38 15.10 -19.39 0.30
C MET A 38 14.74 -17.95 0.65
N ILE A 39 13.46 -17.61 0.62
CA ILE A 39 12.98 -16.26 0.96
C ILE A 39 13.22 -15.98 2.45
N LEU A 40 12.85 -16.92 3.34
CA LEU A 40 13.02 -16.80 4.78
C LEU A 40 14.48 -16.51 5.16
N ASN A 41 15.43 -17.32 4.66
CA ASN A 41 16.85 -17.16 4.95
C ASN A 41 17.36 -15.80 4.46
N TYR A 42 17.08 -15.47 3.21
CA TYR A 42 17.54 -14.24 2.60
C TYR A 42 16.98 -12.98 3.30
N PHE A 43 15.73 -13.02 3.73
CA PHE A 43 15.10 -11.90 4.44
C PHE A 43 15.62 -11.78 5.87
N THR A 44 15.87 -12.90 6.54
CA THR A 44 16.50 -12.92 7.88
C THR A 44 17.89 -12.30 7.84
N GLU A 45 18.73 -12.63 6.85
CA GLU A 45 20.04 -12.00 6.62
C GLU A 45 19.94 -10.49 6.37
N ASN A 46 18.80 -10.02 5.90
CA ASN A 46 18.51 -8.61 5.65
C ASN A 46 17.69 -7.91 6.75
N ASN A 47 17.63 -8.49 7.97
CA ASN A 47 16.93 -7.99 9.16
C ASN A 47 15.42 -7.81 8.99
N ILE A 48 14.78 -8.64 8.15
CA ILE A 48 13.32 -8.68 7.99
C ILE A 48 12.81 -9.93 8.70
N ARG A 49 11.92 -9.75 9.68
CA ARG A 49 11.18 -10.85 10.27
C ARG A 49 10.24 -11.45 9.21
N THR A 50 10.33 -12.75 9.02
CA THR A 50 9.54 -13.44 7.99
C THR A 50 8.74 -14.58 8.61
N LEU A 51 7.45 -14.60 8.31
CA LEU A 51 6.54 -15.70 8.59
C LEU A 51 6.25 -16.41 7.28
N VAL A 52 6.02 -17.70 7.32
CA VAL A 52 5.70 -18.50 6.14
C VAL A 52 4.38 -19.24 6.35
N ALA A 53 3.59 -19.33 5.29
CA ALA A 53 2.32 -20.06 5.25
C ALA A 53 2.23 -20.83 3.94
N SER A 54 1.74 -22.07 4.00
CA SER A 54 1.55 -22.92 2.82
C SER A 54 0.17 -22.76 2.18
N GLY A 55 -0.73 -21.97 2.80
CA GLY A 55 -2.08 -21.72 2.33
C GLY A 55 -2.91 -20.92 3.32
N ARG A 56 -4.22 -20.87 3.09
CA ARG A 56 -5.22 -20.05 3.80
C ARG A 56 -5.15 -20.21 5.32
N GLN A 57 -5.20 -21.45 5.81
CA GLN A 57 -5.31 -21.72 7.24
C GLN A 57 -4.12 -21.17 8.03
N GLU A 58 -2.90 -21.31 7.49
CA GLU A 58 -1.70 -20.79 8.12
C GLU A 58 -1.61 -19.28 7.98
N MET A 59 -2.00 -18.74 6.83
CA MET A 59 -2.10 -17.30 6.60
C MET A 59 -2.99 -16.64 7.65
N THR A 60 -4.22 -17.14 7.85
CA THR A 60 -5.17 -16.59 8.83
C THR A 60 -4.60 -16.64 10.24
N ARG A 61 -4.00 -17.77 10.65
CA ARG A 61 -3.36 -17.90 11.97
C ARG A 61 -2.26 -16.86 12.20
N HIS A 62 -1.48 -16.52 11.16
CA HIS A 62 -0.44 -15.52 11.28
C HIS A 62 -1.00 -14.10 11.38
N PHE A 63 -2.08 -13.79 10.68
CA PHE A 63 -2.77 -12.50 10.82
C PHE A 63 -3.33 -12.30 12.23
N ASP A 64 -3.87 -13.35 12.85
CA ASP A 64 -4.42 -13.30 14.21
C ASP A 64 -3.33 -13.19 15.29
N ALA A 65 -2.14 -13.75 15.03
CA ALA A 65 -1.07 -13.87 16.01
C ALA A 65 0.00 -12.77 15.94
N ALA A 66 0.12 -12.06 14.83
CA ALA A 66 1.20 -11.10 14.60
C ALA A 66 0.77 -9.90 13.77
N GLU A 67 1.40 -8.74 14.05
CA GLU A 67 1.28 -7.57 13.19
C GLU A 67 2.06 -7.79 11.89
N VAL A 68 1.37 -8.17 10.81
CA VAL A 68 1.94 -8.33 9.47
C VAL A 68 2.02 -6.97 8.78
N ASN A 69 3.19 -6.61 8.26
CA ASN A 69 3.43 -5.34 7.59
C ASN A 69 3.35 -5.44 6.06
N LEU A 70 3.57 -6.65 5.50
CA LEU A 70 3.47 -6.92 4.06
C LEU A 70 3.22 -8.40 3.85
N VAL A 71 2.43 -8.74 2.83
CA VAL A 71 2.22 -10.11 2.36
C VAL A 71 2.87 -10.31 1.00
N ILE A 72 3.61 -11.40 0.84
CA ILE A 72 4.03 -11.95 -0.45
C ILE A 72 3.13 -13.14 -0.71
N LEU A 73 2.39 -13.14 -1.82
CA LEU A 73 1.35 -14.13 -2.11
C LEU A 73 1.59 -14.80 -3.46
N ASP A 74 1.78 -16.11 -3.46
CA ASP A 74 1.67 -16.88 -4.71
C ASP A 74 0.20 -17.01 -5.12
N LEU A 75 -0.05 -16.89 -6.42
CA LEU A 75 -1.37 -17.15 -6.98
C LEU A 75 -1.70 -18.63 -7.10
N ARG A 76 -0.68 -19.50 -7.11
CA ARG A 76 -0.85 -20.95 -7.21
C ARG A 76 -0.41 -21.63 -5.92
N LEU A 77 -1.37 -21.98 -5.10
CA LEU A 77 -1.16 -22.59 -3.79
C LEU A 77 -1.77 -24.01 -3.76
N GLY A 78 -1.16 -24.92 -4.51
CA GLY A 78 -1.69 -26.28 -4.63
C GLY A 78 -3.10 -26.32 -5.21
N GLN A 79 -4.11 -26.53 -4.35
CA GLN A 79 -5.53 -26.54 -4.74
C GLN A 79 -6.26 -25.22 -4.42
N GLU A 80 -5.62 -24.28 -3.77
CA GLU A 80 -6.21 -22.98 -3.42
C GLU A 80 -5.91 -21.92 -4.49
N ASP A 81 -6.87 -21.05 -4.76
CA ASP A 81 -6.69 -19.91 -5.65
C ASP A 81 -6.16 -18.71 -4.85
N GLY A 82 -4.94 -18.25 -5.16
CA GLY A 82 -4.34 -17.09 -4.52
C GLY A 82 -5.12 -15.78 -4.73
N LEU A 83 -5.92 -15.68 -5.80
CA LEU A 83 -6.81 -14.53 -6.00
C LEU A 83 -7.93 -14.50 -4.95
N ASP A 84 -8.43 -15.67 -4.52
CA ASP A 84 -9.42 -15.72 -3.43
C ASP A 84 -8.80 -15.33 -2.09
N LEU A 85 -7.54 -15.74 -1.85
CA LEU A 85 -6.80 -15.30 -0.67
C LEU A 85 -6.56 -13.78 -0.70
N LEU A 86 -6.23 -13.24 -1.86
CA LEU A 86 -6.07 -11.78 -2.01
C LEU A 86 -7.38 -11.03 -1.69
N ARG A 87 -8.53 -11.52 -2.17
CA ARG A 87 -9.85 -10.94 -1.84
C ARG A 87 -10.10 -10.96 -0.33
N GLU A 88 -9.78 -12.08 0.32
CA GLU A 88 -9.92 -12.25 1.77
C GLU A 88 -9.02 -11.26 2.55
N VAL A 89 -7.76 -11.15 2.18
CA VAL A 89 -6.84 -10.16 2.77
C VAL A 89 -7.39 -8.74 2.60
N ARG A 90 -7.90 -8.41 1.42
CA ARG A 90 -8.43 -7.06 1.12
C ARG A 90 -9.77 -6.75 1.79
N SER A 91 -10.57 -7.76 2.11
CA SER A 91 -11.81 -7.56 2.87
C SER A 91 -11.57 -7.24 4.36
N ASN A 92 -10.41 -7.66 4.88
CA ASN A 92 -10.12 -7.57 6.32
C ASN A 92 -8.93 -6.65 6.66
N SER A 93 -8.10 -6.27 5.67
CA SER A 93 -6.86 -5.53 5.92
C SER A 93 -6.39 -4.72 4.72
N ASP A 94 -5.77 -3.56 5.01
CA ASP A 94 -5.06 -2.72 4.03
C ASP A 94 -3.55 -3.06 3.95
N VAL A 95 -3.12 -4.19 4.52
CA VAL A 95 -1.72 -4.61 4.46
C VAL A 95 -1.25 -4.73 3.00
N PRO A 96 -0.07 -4.20 2.65
CA PRO A 96 0.41 -4.29 1.27
C PRO A 96 0.65 -5.74 0.85
N VAL A 97 0.28 -6.07 -0.40
CA VAL A 97 0.44 -7.39 -0.99
C VAL A 97 1.27 -7.32 -2.26
N ILE A 98 2.35 -8.11 -2.31
CA ILE A 98 3.12 -8.38 -3.52
C ILE A 98 2.72 -9.77 -4.02
N ILE A 99 2.22 -9.84 -5.25
CA ILE A 99 1.93 -11.12 -5.89
C ILE A 99 3.20 -11.70 -6.51
N ILE A 100 3.41 -13.02 -6.32
CA ILE A 100 4.39 -13.79 -7.07
C ILE A 100 3.66 -14.87 -7.88
N THR A 101 4.08 -15.16 -9.14
CA THR A 101 3.42 -16.17 -9.97
C THR A 101 4.31 -16.73 -11.07
N GLY A 102 4.00 -17.92 -11.55
CA GLY A 102 4.90 -18.79 -12.30
C GLY A 102 4.88 -18.72 -13.83
N HIS A 103 4.01 -17.95 -14.52
CA HIS A 103 3.98 -18.01 -16.00
C HIS A 103 3.65 -16.70 -16.71
N ARG A 104 4.35 -16.46 -17.86
CA ARG A 104 4.10 -15.36 -18.82
C ARG A 104 2.69 -15.39 -19.45
N ARG A 105 1.92 -16.46 -19.29
CA ARG A 105 0.54 -16.56 -19.82
C ARG A 105 -0.49 -15.87 -18.93
N ASP A 106 -0.09 -15.46 -17.74
CA ASP A 106 -1.00 -14.88 -16.73
C ASP A 106 -1.01 -13.34 -16.81
N GLU A 107 -0.94 -12.74 -18.02
CA GLU A 107 -1.25 -11.31 -18.17
C GLU A 107 -2.65 -10.99 -17.62
N ILE A 108 -3.58 -11.93 -17.78
CA ILE A 108 -4.94 -11.83 -17.25
C ILE A 108 -4.91 -11.91 -15.72
N ASP A 109 -4.23 -12.88 -15.14
CA ASP A 109 -4.11 -13.03 -13.68
C ASP A 109 -3.38 -11.84 -13.05
N ARG A 110 -2.38 -11.29 -13.74
CA ARG A 110 -1.69 -10.06 -13.35
C ARG A 110 -2.63 -8.86 -13.31
N VAL A 111 -3.43 -8.67 -14.36
CA VAL A 111 -4.43 -7.60 -14.41
C VAL A 111 -5.45 -7.79 -13.31
N ILE A 112 -5.99 -9.01 -13.16
CA ILE A 112 -6.97 -9.35 -12.12
C ILE A 112 -6.37 -9.15 -10.72
N GLY A 113 -5.15 -9.61 -10.46
CA GLY A 113 -4.48 -9.45 -9.16
C GLY A 113 -4.28 -7.98 -8.80
N LEU A 114 -3.86 -7.15 -9.76
CA LEU A 114 -3.76 -5.71 -9.58
C LEU A 114 -5.14 -5.06 -9.41
N GLU A 115 -6.15 -5.48 -10.15
CA GLU A 115 -7.53 -5.03 -9.97
C GLU A 115 -8.12 -5.39 -8.62
N LEU A 116 -7.76 -6.55 -8.07
CA LEU A 116 -8.18 -7.01 -6.75
C LEU A 116 -7.40 -6.35 -5.60
N GLY A 117 -6.37 -5.57 -5.87
CA GLY A 117 -5.73 -4.77 -4.84
C GLY A 117 -4.28 -5.11 -4.51
N ALA A 118 -3.59 -5.92 -5.30
CA ALA A 118 -2.14 -6.09 -5.13
C ALA A 118 -1.39 -4.77 -5.34
N ASP A 119 -0.33 -4.57 -4.56
CA ASP A 119 0.49 -3.34 -4.57
C ASP A 119 1.71 -3.46 -5.49
N ASP A 120 2.13 -4.69 -5.78
CA ASP A 120 3.17 -5.01 -6.75
C ASP A 120 3.01 -6.46 -7.24
N TYR A 121 3.80 -6.81 -8.26
CA TYR A 121 3.73 -8.10 -8.93
C TYR A 121 5.11 -8.52 -9.42
N LEU A 122 5.46 -9.81 -9.23
CA LEU A 122 6.75 -10.38 -9.63
C LEU A 122 6.55 -11.75 -10.26
N THR A 123 7.17 -11.98 -11.44
CA THR A 123 7.08 -13.28 -12.13
C THR A 123 8.22 -14.21 -11.73
N LYS A 124 7.90 -15.49 -11.49
CA LYS A 124 8.86 -16.58 -11.35
C LYS A 124 9.44 -16.95 -12.75
N PRO A 125 10.73 -17.22 -12.91
CA PRO A 125 11.76 -17.13 -11.88
C PRO A 125 12.20 -15.68 -11.60
N PHE A 126 12.44 -15.34 -10.35
CA PHE A 126 12.89 -14.02 -9.93
C PHE A 126 14.18 -14.09 -9.09
N ASN A 127 14.84 -12.95 -8.95
CA ASN A 127 15.99 -12.81 -8.08
C ASN A 127 15.54 -12.35 -6.69
N LEU A 128 16.07 -12.95 -5.62
CA LEU A 128 15.73 -12.56 -4.24
C LEU A 128 16.11 -11.11 -3.94
N ARG A 129 17.14 -10.55 -4.60
CA ARG A 129 17.48 -9.12 -4.49
C ARG A 129 16.39 -8.24 -5.06
N GLU A 130 15.78 -8.65 -6.17
CA GLU A 130 14.65 -7.92 -6.77
C GLU A 130 13.44 -7.98 -5.84
N LEU A 131 13.08 -9.17 -5.35
CA LEU A 131 11.97 -9.31 -4.40
C LEU A 131 12.18 -8.42 -3.17
N LEU A 132 13.37 -8.43 -2.56
CA LEU A 132 13.70 -7.60 -1.42
C LEU A 132 13.61 -6.10 -1.74
N ALA A 133 14.10 -5.68 -2.91
CA ALA A 133 14.02 -4.29 -3.34
C ALA A 133 12.56 -3.83 -3.48
N ARG A 134 11.67 -4.69 -4.04
CA ARG A 134 10.23 -4.44 -4.16
C ARG A 134 9.55 -4.38 -2.78
N VAL A 135 9.85 -5.32 -1.88
CA VAL A 135 9.37 -5.30 -0.49
C VAL A 135 9.72 -3.98 0.20
N ARG A 136 10.99 -3.56 0.13
CA ARG A 136 11.45 -2.29 0.71
C ARG A 136 10.76 -1.08 0.06
N ALA A 137 10.56 -1.11 -1.25
CA ALA A 137 9.88 -0.03 -1.97
C ALA A 137 8.40 0.07 -1.57
N VAL A 138 7.70 -1.05 -1.46
CA VAL A 138 6.31 -1.12 -1.02
C VAL A 138 6.19 -0.65 0.44
N LEU A 139 6.99 -1.20 1.35
CA LEU A 139 6.99 -0.81 2.77
C LEU A 139 7.29 0.68 2.95
N ARG A 140 8.31 1.22 2.28
CA ARG A 140 8.62 2.65 2.34
C ARG A 140 7.42 3.51 1.92
N ARG A 141 6.68 3.11 0.89
CA ARG A 141 5.45 3.81 0.48
C ARG A 141 4.38 3.76 1.58
N PHE A 142 4.31 2.64 2.29
CA PHE A 142 3.39 2.45 3.42
C PHE A 142 3.84 3.22 4.67
N ASP A 143 5.14 3.26 4.98
CA ASP A 143 5.69 3.95 6.16
C ASP A 143 5.71 5.47 6.00
N VAL A 144 5.99 6.00 4.80
CA VAL A 144 5.85 7.44 4.51
C VAL A 144 4.41 7.93 4.72
N GLY A 145 3.43 7.03 4.67
CA GLY A 145 2.07 7.37 5.07
C GLY A 145 1.78 7.22 6.57
N ARG A 146 2.65 6.59 7.36
CA ARG A 146 2.57 6.49 8.84
C ARG A 146 3.49 7.49 9.55
N ALA A 147 4.60 7.88 8.94
CA ALA A 147 5.43 8.96 9.46
C ALA A 147 4.71 10.29 9.22
N THR A 148 4.68 11.13 10.25
CA THR A 148 4.19 12.50 10.15
C THR A 148 4.85 13.19 8.96
N PRO A 149 4.10 13.65 7.94
CA PRO A 149 4.69 14.30 6.78
C PRO A 149 5.42 15.59 7.24
N PRO A 150 6.50 16.00 6.56
CA PRO A 150 6.98 17.37 6.70
C PRO A 150 5.78 18.28 6.46
N ARG A 151 5.62 19.35 7.25
CA ARG A 151 4.50 20.31 7.20
C ARG A 151 4.06 20.56 5.76
N GLU A 152 3.13 19.77 5.28
CA GLU A 152 2.43 20.06 4.02
C GLU A 152 1.43 21.18 4.30
N PRO A 153 1.19 22.07 3.33
CA PRO A 153 0.18 23.12 3.49
C PRO A 153 -1.13 22.48 3.94
N GLU A 154 -1.82 23.16 4.84
CA GLU A 154 -3.05 22.68 5.48
C GLU A 154 -3.99 22.05 4.44
N ARG A 155 -4.01 20.72 4.36
CA ARG A 155 -4.91 20.01 3.48
C ARG A 155 -6.31 20.20 4.02
N GLY A 156 -7.08 21.06 3.35
CA GLY A 156 -8.46 21.35 3.65
C GLY A 156 -9.36 20.11 3.50
N ARG A 157 -10.61 20.33 3.80
CA ARG A 157 -11.66 19.38 3.48
C ARG A 157 -12.14 19.68 2.06
N PHE A 158 -12.38 18.65 1.26
CA PHE A 158 -12.89 18.75 -0.11
C PHE A 158 -14.30 18.17 -0.18
N ARG A 159 -15.19 18.83 -0.88
CA ARG A 159 -16.54 18.34 -1.16
C ARG A 159 -16.77 18.28 -2.68
N PHE A 160 -17.39 17.19 -3.13
CA PHE A 160 -17.73 16.97 -4.54
C PHE A 160 -18.88 15.97 -4.66
N SER A 161 -19.89 16.25 -5.43
CA SER A 161 -21.05 15.35 -5.69
C SER A 161 -21.62 14.65 -4.45
N GLY A 162 -21.66 15.34 -3.29
CA GLY A 162 -22.12 14.78 -2.01
C GLY A 162 -21.04 14.04 -1.21
N TRP A 163 -19.89 13.73 -1.80
CA TRP A 163 -18.74 13.15 -1.10
C TRP A 163 -17.96 14.19 -0.31
N THR A 164 -17.33 13.75 0.77
CA THR A 164 -16.43 14.58 1.56
C THR A 164 -15.11 13.87 1.77
N LEU A 165 -13.99 14.47 1.35
CA LEU A 165 -12.64 14.02 1.70
C LEU A 165 -12.06 14.93 2.78
N ASP A 166 -11.82 14.38 3.97
CA ASP A 166 -11.06 15.06 5.01
C ASP A 166 -9.56 14.79 4.81
N GLY A 167 -8.83 15.80 4.35
CA GLY A 167 -7.40 15.67 4.04
C GLY A 167 -6.52 15.47 5.26
N LYS A 168 -6.95 15.94 6.45
CA LYS A 168 -6.24 15.75 7.73
C LYS A 168 -6.45 14.34 8.26
N ALA A 169 -7.69 13.86 8.26
CA ALA A 169 -8.05 12.53 8.73
C ALA A 169 -7.82 11.43 7.68
N ARG A 170 -7.50 11.80 6.44
CA ARG A 170 -7.42 10.91 5.26
C ARG A 170 -8.66 10.01 5.10
N ARG A 171 -9.81 10.55 5.40
CA ARG A 171 -11.09 9.83 5.42
C ARG A 171 -12.00 10.33 4.30
N LEU A 172 -12.44 9.42 3.44
CA LEU A 172 -13.49 9.66 2.47
C LEU A 172 -14.84 9.26 3.09
N THR A 173 -15.84 10.11 2.92
CA THR A 173 -17.21 9.88 3.37
C THR A 173 -18.12 9.99 2.17
N ASP A 174 -19.02 9.04 1.99
CA ASP A 174 -20.00 9.02 0.90
C ASP A 174 -21.19 9.99 1.16
N PRO A 175 -22.11 10.17 0.20
CA PRO A 175 -23.29 11.03 0.37
C PRO A 175 -24.25 10.58 1.48
N GLU A 176 -24.19 9.32 1.92
CA GLU A 176 -24.96 8.74 3.03
C GLU A 176 -24.22 8.80 4.39
N ASP A 177 -23.14 9.59 4.46
CA ASP A 177 -22.30 9.82 5.66
C ASP A 177 -21.56 8.56 6.16
N LYS A 178 -21.33 7.57 5.26
CA LYS A 178 -20.57 6.36 5.57
C LYS A 178 -19.10 6.53 5.18
N ALA A 179 -18.20 6.05 6.02
CA ALA A 179 -16.77 6.05 5.71
C ALA A 179 -16.45 5.02 4.61
N VAL A 180 -15.73 5.45 3.57
CA VAL A 180 -15.25 4.59 2.49
C VAL A 180 -13.74 4.48 2.58
N ALA A 181 -13.25 3.25 2.77
CA ALA A 181 -11.83 2.99 2.85
C ALA A 181 -11.14 3.20 1.49
N LEU A 182 -10.04 3.96 1.51
CA LEU A 182 -9.16 4.15 0.37
C LEU A 182 -7.79 3.56 0.68
N THR A 183 -7.23 2.83 -0.27
CA THR A 183 -5.80 2.52 -0.22
C THR A 183 -4.99 3.81 -0.36
N LYS A 184 -3.70 3.78 -0.02
CA LYS A 184 -2.83 4.97 -0.13
C LYS A 184 -2.73 5.48 -1.56
N GLY A 185 -2.64 4.57 -2.53
CA GLY A 185 -2.62 4.93 -3.95
C GLY A 185 -3.92 5.58 -4.41
N GLU A 186 -5.06 5.02 -4.02
CA GLU A 186 -6.38 5.61 -4.31
C GLU A 186 -6.57 6.97 -3.65
N TYR A 187 -6.11 7.12 -2.41
CA TYR A 187 -6.15 8.41 -1.72
C TYR A 187 -5.28 9.46 -2.42
N ALA A 188 -4.03 9.12 -2.77
CA ALA A 188 -3.13 10.02 -3.48
C ALA A 188 -3.66 10.40 -4.86
N LEU A 189 -4.24 9.43 -5.58
CA LEU A 189 -4.88 9.64 -6.88
C LEU A 189 -6.09 10.55 -6.76
N LEU A 190 -6.99 10.31 -5.80
CA LEU A 190 -8.15 11.16 -5.55
C LEU A 190 -7.71 12.58 -5.19
N LEU A 191 -6.71 12.72 -4.32
CA LEU A 191 -6.21 14.03 -3.94
C LEU A 191 -5.65 14.81 -5.13
N ALA A 192 -4.88 14.15 -6.01
CA ALA A 192 -4.35 14.78 -7.24
C ALA A 192 -5.49 15.33 -8.13
N PHE A 193 -6.60 14.60 -8.23
CA PHE A 193 -7.78 15.07 -8.96
C PHE A 193 -8.48 16.25 -8.26
N LEU A 194 -8.63 16.20 -6.94
CA LEU A 194 -9.30 17.25 -6.17
C LEU A 194 -8.48 18.56 -6.12
N GLU A 195 -7.17 18.47 -6.30
CA GLU A 195 -6.27 19.63 -6.42
C GLU A 195 -6.27 20.24 -7.83
N ALA A 196 -6.74 19.50 -8.85
CA ALA A 196 -6.82 19.93 -10.23
C ALA A 196 -8.21 19.64 -10.86
N PRO A 197 -9.31 20.13 -10.24
CA PRO A 197 -10.66 19.85 -10.72
C PRO A 197 -10.87 20.37 -12.15
N GLN A 198 -11.60 19.59 -12.95
CA GLN A 198 -11.97 19.91 -14.33
C GLN A 198 -10.78 20.12 -15.29
N ARG A 199 -9.57 19.76 -14.87
CA ARG A 199 -8.36 19.78 -15.69
C ARG A 199 -7.95 18.36 -16.06
N PRO A 200 -7.71 18.06 -17.35
CA PRO A 200 -7.15 16.76 -17.75
C PRO A 200 -5.75 16.57 -17.17
N LEU A 201 -5.53 15.43 -16.53
CA LEU A 201 -4.24 15.01 -16.01
C LEU A 201 -3.69 13.86 -16.85
N SER A 202 -2.43 13.96 -17.26
CA SER A 202 -1.77 12.88 -17.99
C SER A 202 -1.53 11.67 -17.08
N ARG A 203 -1.43 10.48 -17.68
CA ARG A 203 -1.05 9.26 -16.94
C ARG A 203 0.26 9.42 -16.19
N GLU A 204 1.22 10.07 -16.82
CA GLU A 204 2.52 10.35 -16.21
C GLU A 204 2.39 11.27 -14.99
N HIS A 205 1.59 12.34 -15.08
CA HIS A 205 1.32 13.24 -13.96
C HIS A 205 0.66 12.50 -12.79
N LEU A 206 -0.35 11.66 -13.07
CA LEU A 206 -1.03 10.86 -12.06
C LEU A 206 -0.09 9.82 -11.42
N LEU A 207 0.80 9.19 -12.19
CA LEU A 207 1.85 8.31 -11.68
C LEU A 207 2.81 9.06 -10.75
N GLN A 208 3.24 10.26 -11.12
CA GLN A 208 4.09 11.10 -10.26
C GLN A 208 3.36 11.51 -8.98
N ALA A 209 2.11 11.93 -9.08
CA ALA A 209 1.30 12.33 -7.92
C ALA A 209 1.07 11.17 -6.94
N THR A 210 0.92 9.95 -7.44
CA THR A 210 0.80 8.75 -6.60
C THR A 210 2.14 8.22 -6.09
N ARG A 211 3.27 8.84 -6.50
CA ARG A 211 4.65 8.42 -6.18
C ARG A 211 4.92 6.94 -6.51
N VAL A 212 4.26 6.44 -7.52
CA VAL A 212 4.57 5.13 -8.08
C VAL A 212 5.82 5.33 -8.94
N HIS A 213 7.01 5.32 -8.29
CA HIS A 213 8.28 5.42 -8.97
C HIS A 213 8.70 4.08 -9.53
N GLU A 214 9.14 4.15 -10.79
CA GLU A 214 10.03 3.25 -11.53
C GLU A 214 9.57 1.79 -11.64
N ASP A 215 9.37 1.35 -12.85
CA ASP A 215 9.01 0.01 -13.31
C ASP A 215 7.54 -0.43 -13.26
N VAL A 216 6.60 0.44 -12.95
CA VAL A 216 5.20 0.11 -13.17
C VAL A 216 4.73 0.75 -14.47
N PHE A 217 4.53 -0.08 -15.49
CA PHE A 217 3.99 0.32 -16.77
C PHE A 217 2.75 1.21 -16.63
N ASP A 218 2.51 2.10 -17.59
CA ASP A 218 1.34 2.98 -17.77
C ASP A 218 -0.03 2.33 -17.37
N ARG A 219 -0.13 1.01 -17.51
CA ARG A 219 -1.30 0.21 -17.13
C ARG A 219 -1.66 0.23 -15.63
N SER A 220 -0.73 0.54 -14.74
CA SER A 220 -1.03 0.58 -13.29
C SER A 220 -1.93 1.73 -12.90
N ILE A 221 -1.83 2.88 -13.59
CA ILE A 221 -2.70 4.02 -13.31
C ILE A 221 -4.13 3.75 -13.78
N ASP A 222 -4.31 3.09 -14.92
CA ASP A 222 -5.63 2.72 -15.44
C ASP A 222 -6.36 1.78 -14.47
N VAL A 223 -5.63 0.86 -13.83
CA VAL A 223 -6.16 -0.03 -12.79
C VAL A 223 -6.57 0.76 -11.53
N GLN A 224 -5.74 1.69 -11.07
CA GLN A 224 -6.08 2.53 -9.93
C GLN A 224 -7.30 3.42 -10.21
N ILE A 225 -7.42 3.97 -11.42
CA ILE A 225 -8.58 4.70 -11.88
C ILE A 225 -9.83 3.82 -11.84
N LEU A 226 -9.75 2.59 -12.34
CA LEU A 226 -10.89 1.66 -12.32
C LEU A 226 -11.35 1.36 -10.89
N ARG A 227 -10.42 1.14 -9.96
CA ARG A 227 -10.73 0.93 -8.53
C ARG A 227 -11.40 2.15 -7.91
N LEU A 228 -10.87 3.33 -8.18
CA LEU A 228 -11.42 4.57 -7.66
C LEU A 228 -12.82 4.83 -8.24
N ARG A 229 -13.04 4.55 -9.53
CA ARG A 229 -14.36 4.59 -10.15
C ARG A 229 -15.35 3.65 -9.47
N ARG A 230 -14.97 2.41 -9.15
CA ARG A 230 -15.84 1.45 -8.45
C ARG A 230 -16.32 1.96 -7.08
N LYS A 231 -15.58 2.87 -6.47
CA LYS A 231 -15.94 3.47 -5.17
C LYS A 231 -16.76 4.75 -5.32
N LEU A 232 -16.48 5.56 -6.33
CA LEU A 232 -17.06 6.90 -6.49
C LEU A 232 -18.24 6.96 -7.46
N GLU A 233 -18.28 6.08 -8.47
CA GLU A 233 -19.28 6.10 -9.52
C GLU A 233 -20.49 5.23 -9.16
N ARG A 234 -21.66 5.64 -9.58
CA ARG A 234 -22.86 4.78 -9.55
C ARG A 234 -22.75 3.63 -10.54
N ASP A 235 -22.19 3.92 -11.72
CA ASP A 235 -21.88 2.96 -12.78
C ASP A 235 -20.45 3.16 -13.26
N PRO A 236 -19.49 2.28 -12.88
CA PRO A 236 -18.10 2.38 -13.30
C PRO A 236 -17.88 2.25 -14.81
N SER A 237 -18.85 1.67 -15.56
CA SER A 237 -18.78 1.51 -17.02
C SER A 237 -19.19 2.79 -17.76
N ALA A 238 -19.97 3.67 -17.10
CA ALA A 238 -20.38 4.97 -17.59
C ALA A 238 -19.95 6.09 -16.60
N PRO A 239 -18.64 6.33 -16.42
CA PRO A 239 -18.14 7.19 -15.37
C PRO A 239 -18.49 8.66 -15.59
N SER A 240 -19.01 9.30 -14.55
CA SER A 240 -19.43 10.71 -14.53
C SER A 240 -18.48 11.60 -13.71
N VAL A 241 -17.81 11.03 -12.72
CA VAL A 241 -16.89 11.75 -11.81
C VAL A 241 -15.48 11.78 -12.38
N ILE A 242 -14.94 10.60 -12.75
CA ILE A 242 -13.60 10.46 -13.35
C ILE A 242 -13.78 10.02 -14.80
N GLN A 243 -13.65 10.93 -15.75
CA GLN A 243 -13.79 10.66 -17.18
C GLN A 243 -12.44 10.40 -17.84
N THR A 244 -12.46 9.65 -18.96
CA THR A 244 -11.27 9.42 -19.78
C THR A 244 -11.20 10.48 -20.86
N GLU A 245 -10.11 11.22 -20.91
CA GLU A 245 -9.80 12.16 -21.99
C GLU A 245 -8.85 11.49 -22.97
N ARG A 246 -9.38 11.13 -24.15
CA ARG A 246 -8.64 10.36 -25.15
C ARG A 246 -7.37 11.10 -25.60
N GLY A 247 -6.25 10.40 -25.60
CA GLY A 247 -4.94 10.95 -25.99
C GLY A 247 -4.24 11.79 -24.91
N ILE A 248 -4.91 12.12 -23.78
CA ILE A 248 -4.35 12.93 -22.69
C ILE A 248 -4.23 12.11 -21.41
N GLY A 249 -5.34 11.57 -20.91
CA GLY A 249 -5.36 10.84 -19.64
C GLY A 249 -6.75 10.83 -19.01
N TYR A 250 -6.89 11.45 -17.83
CA TYR A 250 -8.13 11.46 -17.06
C TYR A 250 -8.47 12.83 -16.53
N VAL A 251 -9.75 13.12 -16.35
CA VAL A 251 -10.27 14.38 -15.82
C VAL A 251 -11.27 14.11 -14.70
N PHE A 252 -11.20 14.88 -13.63
CA PHE A 252 -12.21 14.92 -12.58
C PHE A 252 -13.31 15.89 -13.02
N ALA A 253 -14.38 15.36 -13.58
CA ALA A 253 -15.36 16.14 -14.35
C ALA A 253 -16.34 16.94 -13.48
N VAL A 254 -16.39 16.67 -12.17
CA VAL A 254 -17.32 17.33 -11.24
C VAL A 254 -16.68 18.52 -10.52
N PRO A 255 -17.48 19.53 -10.10
CA PRO A 255 -16.99 20.64 -9.28
C PRO A 255 -16.45 20.15 -7.93
N VAL A 256 -15.41 20.83 -7.44
CA VAL A 256 -14.80 20.56 -6.13
C VAL A 256 -14.81 21.86 -5.33
N GLU A 257 -15.33 21.77 -4.12
CA GLU A 257 -15.31 22.85 -3.13
C GLU A 257 -14.24 22.54 -2.07
N ARG A 258 -13.41 23.51 -1.75
CA ARG A 258 -12.44 23.43 -0.65
C ARG A 258 -13.01 24.14 0.57
N VAL A 259 -13.17 23.38 1.68
CA VAL A 259 -13.84 23.84 2.92
C VAL A 259 -12.85 23.88 4.08
#